data_e8daa00d27ae6189cc54f0728de894a0
#
_entry.id   e8daa00d27ae6189cc54f0728de894a0
#
_cell.length_a   1.000
_cell.length_b   1.000
_cell.length_c   1.000
_cell.angle_alpha   90.00
_cell.angle_beta   90.00
_cell.angle_gamma   90.00
#
_symmetry.space_group_name_H-M   'P 1'
#
loop_
_entity.id
_entity.type
_entity.pdbx_description
1 polymer ?
#
loop_
_entity_poly.entity_id
_entity_poly.type
_entity_poly.pdbx_seq_one_letter_code
_entity_poly.pdbx_strand_id
1 'polypeptide(L)'
;MPKVLIVDDDPDIVDSLKLILSAEGYAVAAATSREEGMRAVAKEKPDLIILDVMMEQPDDGLVVAQDLRHQGVKTPIIILSSIGHVTGYKFGKDSEVAPVDEFVSKPIAPKDLVAKVKKFLRK
;
A
#
# COMPACT_ATOMS: atom_id res chain seq x y z
N MET A 1 -2.88 -18.07 -4.42
CA MET A 1 -1.78 -17.26 -3.92
C MET A 1 -2.16 -15.80 -4.02
N PRO A 2 -2.51 -15.15 -2.92
CA PRO A 2 -2.84 -13.71 -2.99
C PRO A 2 -1.66 -12.89 -3.47
N LYS A 3 -1.95 -11.84 -4.19
CA LYS A 3 -0.92 -10.96 -4.73
C LYS A 3 -0.96 -9.62 -4.02
N VAL A 4 0.21 -9.16 -3.57
CA VAL A 4 0.39 -7.87 -2.90
C VAL A 4 1.20 -6.97 -3.83
N LEU A 5 0.69 -5.76 -4.07
CA LEU A 5 1.43 -4.75 -4.82
C LEU A 5 2.03 -3.77 -3.82
N ILE A 6 3.32 -3.51 -3.95
CA ILE A 6 4.04 -2.54 -3.12
C ILE A 6 4.38 -1.35 -4.01
N VAL A 7 3.97 -0.15 -3.60
CA VAL A 7 4.31 1.08 -4.31
C VAL A 7 5.11 1.97 -3.37
N ASP A 8 6.40 2.07 -3.61
CA ASP A 8 7.33 2.81 -2.76
C ASP A 8 8.56 3.16 -3.61
N ASP A 9 9.02 4.39 -3.55
CA ASP A 9 10.17 4.81 -4.35
C ASP A 9 11.51 4.44 -3.72
N ASP A 10 11.51 3.88 -2.53
CA ASP A 10 12.73 3.41 -1.86
C ASP A 10 12.94 1.93 -2.18
N PRO A 11 13.95 1.58 -3.00
CA PRO A 11 14.17 0.18 -3.38
C PRO A 11 14.51 -0.71 -2.19
N ASP A 12 15.13 -0.17 -1.15
CA ASP A 12 15.45 -0.98 0.03
C ASP A 12 14.18 -1.40 0.77
N ILE A 13 13.21 -0.50 0.87
CA ILE A 13 11.92 -0.81 1.47
C ILE A 13 11.20 -1.87 0.63
N VAL A 14 11.18 -1.66 -0.68
CA VAL A 14 10.54 -2.61 -1.60
C VAL A 14 11.14 -4.00 -1.45
N ASP A 15 12.47 -4.09 -1.46
CA ASP A 15 13.16 -5.38 -1.36
C ASP A 15 12.86 -6.06 -0.02
N SER A 16 12.88 -5.29 1.07
CA SER A 16 12.58 -5.83 2.39
C SER A 16 11.16 -6.38 2.47
N LEU A 17 10.18 -5.63 1.97
CA LEU A 17 8.79 -6.05 2.00
C LEU A 17 8.56 -7.27 1.09
N LYS A 18 9.20 -7.30 -0.07
CA LYS A 18 9.10 -8.45 -0.97
C LYS A 18 9.61 -9.71 -0.29
N LEU A 19 10.74 -9.60 0.38
CA LEU A 19 11.34 -10.73 1.06
C LEU A 19 10.43 -11.26 2.17
N ILE A 20 9.91 -10.34 2.98
CA ILE A 20 9.03 -10.69 4.11
C ILE A 20 7.76 -11.36 3.60
N LEU A 21 7.11 -10.78 2.62
CA LEU A 21 5.82 -11.27 2.15
C LEU A 21 5.94 -12.52 1.30
N SER A 22 7.02 -12.63 0.52
CA SER A 22 7.28 -13.85 -0.24
C SER A 22 7.50 -15.04 0.67
N ALA A 23 8.16 -14.81 1.81
CA ALA A 23 8.39 -15.87 2.80
C ALA A 23 7.07 -16.39 3.39
N GLU A 24 6.02 -15.56 3.37
CA GLU A 24 4.69 -15.95 3.86
C GLU A 24 3.80 -16.56 2.78
N GLY A 25 4.33 -16.72 1.58
CA GLY A 25 3.59 -17.38 0.50
C GLY A 25 2.79 -16.45 -0.40
N TYR A 26 2.98 -15.13 -0.28
CA TYR A 26 2.28 -14.20 -1.15
C TYR A 26 3.07 -13.94 -2.43
N ALA A 27 2.36 -13.76 -3.54
CA ALA A 27 2.97 -13.22 -4.74
C ALA A 27 3.14 -11.72 -4.54
N VAL A 28 4.26 -11.15 -4.97
CA VAL A 28 4.55 -9.75 -4.75
C VAL A 28 4.93 -9.08 -6.05
N ALA A 29 4.28 -7.96 -6.35
CA ALA A 29 4.67 -7.07 -7.44
C ALA A 29 5.08 -5.73 -6.82
N ALA A 30 5.85 -4.93 -7.54
CA ALA A 30 6.33 -3.67 -7.01
C ALA A 30 6.32 -2.58 -8.08
N ALA A 31 6.14 -1.34 -7.62
CA ALA A 31 6.24 -0.16 -8.45
C ALA A 31 6.96 0.91 -7.64
N THR A 32 7.67 1.80 -8.31
CA THR A 32 8.52 2.78 -7.63
C THR A 32 8.09 4.23 -7.85
N SER A 33 6.96 4.44 -8.48
CA SER A 33 6.41 5.78 -8.66
C SER A 33 4.89 5.71 -8.70
N ARG A 34 4.26 6.87 -8.59
CA ARG A 34 2.81 6.97 -8.68
C ARG A 34 2.29 6.43 -10.02
N GLU A 35 2.89 6.87 -11.11
CA GLU A 35 2.46 6.45 -12.44
C GLU A 35 2.64 4.95 -12.63
N GLU A 36 3.77 4.44 -12.23
CA GLU A 36 4.05 3.01 -12.31
C GLU A 36 3.09 2.21 -11.43
N GLY A 37 2.78 2.74 -10.24
CA GLY A 37 1.83 2.12 -9.34
C GLY A 37 0.44 2.02 -9.94
N MET A 38 -0.03 3.08 -10.59
CA MET A 38 -1.33 3.07 -11.24
C MET A 38 -1.39 2.03 -12.35
N ARG A 39 -0.34 1.95 -13.17
CA ARG A 39 -0.26 0.94 -14.23
C ARG A 39 -0.22 -0.47 -13.66
N ALA A 40 0.52 -0.65 -12.57
CA ALA A 40 0.66 -1.95 -11.94
C ALA A 40 -0.66 -2.47 -11.38
N VAL A 41 -1.48 -1.60 -10.80
CA VAL A 41 -2.80 -2.00 -10.30
C VAL A 41 -3.64 -2.59 -11.43
N ALA A 42 -3.65 -1.92 -12.57
CA ALA A 42 -4.43 -2.38 -13.72
C ALA A 42 -3.89 -3.69 -14.30
N LYS A 43 -2.56 -3.82 -14.34
CA LYS A 43 -1.89 -4.98 -14.94
C LYS A 43 -1.89 -6.19 -14.02
N GLU A 44 -1.55 -5.99 -12.76
CA GLU A 44 -1.34 -7.09 -11.82
C GLU A 44 -2.60 -7.52 -11.09
N LYS A 45 -3.58 -6.64 -11.01
CA LYS A 45 -4.84 -6.89 -10.28
C LYS A 45 -4.58 -7.46 -8.89
N PRO A 46 -3.86 -6.71 -8.04
CA PRO A 46 -3.47 -7.23 -6.73
C PRO A 46 -4.67 -7.40 -5.80
N ASP A 47 -4.49 -8.25 -4.80
CA ASP A 47 -5.47 -8.47 -3.75
C ASP A 47 -5.30 -7.49 -2.60
N LEU A 48 -4.14 -6.86 -2.50
CA LEU A 48 -3.82 -5.86 -1.49
C LEU A 48 -2.78 -4.91 -2.06
N ILE A 49 -2.90 -3.63 -1.73
CA ILE A 49 -1.96 -2.60 -2.17
C ILE A 49 -1.33 -1.97 -0.92
N ILE A 50 0.00 -1.91 -0.89
CA ILE A 50 0.76 -1.21 0.15
C ILE A 50 1.39 0.00 -0.52
N LEU A 51 0.99 1.19 -0.08
CA LEU A 51 1.46 2.46 -0.66
C LEU A 51 2.29 3.23 0.34
N ASP A 52 3.43 3.76 -0.11
CA ASP A 52 4.14 4.80 0.63
C ASP A 52 3.37 6.10 0.44
N VAL A 53 3.14 6.83 1.53
CA VAL A 53 2.41 8.10 1.45
C VAL A 53 3.19 9.16 0.70
N MET A 54 4.51 9.16 0.86
CA MET A 54 5.36 10.17 0.25
C MET A 54 6.35 9.52 -0.71
N MET A 55 6.20 9.80 -1.99
CA MET A 55 7.13 9.35 -3.01
C MET A 55 7.83 10.56 -3.61
N GLU A 56 7.47 11.00 -4.81
CA GLU A 56 8.05 12.20 -5.38
C GLU A 56 7.47 13.46 -4.75
N GLN A 57 6.18 13.39 -4.42
CA GLN A 57 5.47 14.48 -3.75
C GLN A 57 4.95 13.98 -2.39
N PRO A 58 4.77 14.89 -1.41
CA PRO A 58 4.37 14.48 -0.05
C PRO A 58 3.10 13.64 0.05
N ASP A 59 2.17 13.83 -0.84
CA ASP A 59 0.87 13.16 -0.78
C ASP A 59 0.65 12.13 -1.89
N ASP A 60 1.71 11.69 -2.57
CA ASP A 60 1.57 10.80 -3.72
C ASP A 60 0.77 9.53 -3.40
N GLY A 61 1.02 8.92 -2.24
CA GLY A 61 0.28 7.72 -1.87
C GLY A 61 -1.20 7.98 -1.70
N LEU A 62 -1.57 9.12 -1.12
CA LEU A 62 -2.98 9.49 -0.96
C LEU A 62 -3.62 9.78 -2.30
N VAL A 63 -2.90 10.44 -3.21
CA VAL A 63 -3.40 10.72 -4.54
C VAL A 63 -3.67 9.43 -5.30
N VAL A 64 -2.76 8.47 -5.23
CA VAL A 64 -2.94 7.16 -5.84
C VAL A 64 -4.20 6.49 -5.29
N ALA A 65 -4.38 6.51 -3.97
CA ALA A 65 -5.54 5.90 -3.35
C ALA A 65 -6.83 6.56 -3.84
N GLN A 66 -6.86 7.89 -3.88
CA GLN A 66 -8.03 8.62 -4.36
C GLN A 66 -8.34 8.27 -5.82
N ASP A 67 -7.33 8.28 -6.68
CA ASP A 67 -7.51 7.95 -8.09
C ASP A 67 -8.03 6.54 -8.29
N LEU A 68 -7.50 5.58 -7.53
CA LEU A 68 -7.95 4.20 -7.63
C LEU A 68 -9.42 4.07 -7.23
N ARG A 69 -9.82 4.74 -6.15
CA ARG A 69 -11.22 4.70 -5.73
C ARG A 69 -12.14 5.34 -6.76
N HIS A 70 -11.71 6.43 -7.38
CA HIS A 70 -12.48 7.07 -8.44
C HIS A 70 -12.64 6.18 -9.67
N GLN A 71 -11.67 5.29 -9.90
CA GLN A 71 -11.75 4.34 -11.00
C GLN A 71 -12.55 3.09 -10.66
N GLY A 72 -13.07 3.01 -9.45
CA GLY A 72 -13.87 1.87 -9.01
C GLY A 72 -13.07 0.72 -8.43
N VAL A 73 -11.78 0.90 -8.19
CA VAL A 73 -10.95 -0.12 -7.56
C VAL A 73 -11.31 -0.22 -6.09
N LYS A 74 -11.61 -1.42 -5.63
CA LYS A 74 -12.04 -1.68 -4.24
C LYS A 74 -11.02 -2.48 -3.45
N THR A 75 -9.87 -2.74 -4.02
CA THR A 75 -8.79 -3.48 -3.37
C THR A 75 -8.39 -2.81 -2.06
N PRO A 76 -8.19 -3.56 -0.97
CA PRO A 76 -7.72 -2.98 0.29
C PRO A 76 -6.38 -2.27 0.10
N ILE A 77 -6.24 -1.12 0.75
CA ILE A 77 -5.04 -0.29 0.66
C ILE A 77 -4.50 -0.01 2.05
N ILE A 78 -3.22 -0.29 2.24
CA ILE A 78 -2.48 0.07 3.46
C ILE A 78 -1.51 1.17 3.08
N ILE A 79 -1.55 2.29 3.81
CA ILE A 79 -0.59 3.39 3.64
C ILE A 79 0.52 3.25 4.66
N LEU A 80 1.76 3.31 4.19
CA LEU A 80 2.93 3.39 5.07
C LEU A 80 3.41 4.83 5.11
N SER A 81 3.66 5.35 6.32
CA SER A 81 4.15 6.70 6.51
C SER A 81 5.36 6.71 7.44
N SER A 82 6.43 7.34 7.01
CA SER A 82 7.65 7.44 7.82
C SER A 82 7.54 8.51 8.89
N ILE A 83 6.53 9.35 8.78
CA ILE A 83 6.33 10.44 9.73
C ILE A 83 5.02 10.17 10.43
N GLY A 84 4.87 9.78 11.57
CA GLY A 84 3.61 9.49 12.22
C GLY A 84 2.54 10.60 12.10
N HIS A 85 2.44 11.22 10.96
CA HIS A 85 1.60 12.38 10.70
C HIS A 85 0.32 12.02 10.00
N VAL A 86 -0.37 11.08 10.52
CA VAL A 86 -1.72 10.84 9.99
C VAL A 86 -2.77 11.53 10.82
N THR A 87 -2.34 12.28 11.83
CA THR A 87 -3.24 13.11 12.62
C THR A 87 -3.81 14.20 11.72
N GLY A 88 -5.11 14.32 11.73
CA GLY A 88 -5.79 15.30 10.89
C GLY A 88 -6.36 14.71 9.61
N TYR A 89 -5.91 13.55 9.19
CA TYR A 89 -6.53 12.84 8.08
C TYR A 89 -7.61 11.91 8.61
N LYS A 90 -8.77 11.99 7.99
CA LYS A 90 -9.78 10.96 8.20
C LYS A 90 -9.56 9.91 7.15
N PHE A 91 -9.37 8.69 7.55
CA PHE A 91 -9.18 7.62 6.58
C PHE A 91 -10.30 6.58 6.69
N GLY A 92 -10.42 5.80 5.64
CA GLY A 92 -11.43 4.78 5.51
C GLY A 92 -11.88 4.74 4.06
N LYS A 93 -12.54 3.68 3.66
CA LYS A 93 -12.94 3.48 2.27
C LYS A 93 -13.82 4.62 1.75
N ASP A 94 -14.60 5.23 2.63
CA ASP A 94 -15.53 6.29 2.24
C ASP A 94 -14.95 7.68 2.38
N SER A 95 -13.70 7.80 2.84
CA SER A 95 -13.05 9.10 2.95
C SER A 95 -12.63 9.59 1.56
N GLU A 96 -12.88 10.85 1.27
CA GLU A 96 -12.41 11.45 0.02
C GLU A 96 -10.95 11.85 0.08
N VAL A 97 -10.43 12.15 1.27
CA VAL A 97 -9.04 12.59 1.44
C VAL A 97 -8.10 11.38 1.52
N ALA A 98 -8.47 10.40 2.31
CA ALA A 98 -7.64 9.22 2.51
C ALA A 98 -8.50 7.95 2.47
N PRO A 99 -8.95 7.54 1.29
CA PRO A 99 -9.87 6.40 1.15
C PRO A 99 -9.10 5.08 1.21
N VAL A 100 -8.49 4.81 2.35
CA VAL A 100 -7.65 3.63 2.56
C VAL A 100 -8.15 2.84 3.75
N ASP A 101 -7.71 1.60 3.86
CA ASP A 101 -8.18 0.69 4.89
C ASP A 101 -7.35 0.75 6.17
N GLU A 102 -6.11 1.18 6.06
CA GLU A 102 -5.22 1.22 7.22
C GLU A 102 -4.07 2.19 6.99
N PHE A 103 -3.64 2.89 8.04
CA PHE A 103 -2.40 3.65 8.07
C PHE A 103 -1.43 2.95 8.99
N VAL A 104 -0.17 2.85 8.60
CA VAL A 104 0.87 2.22 9.39
C VAL A 104 2.09 3.13 9.40
N SER A 105 2.64 3.40 10.57
CA SER A 105 3.85 4.20 10.71
C SER A 105 5.09 3.36 10.46
N LYS A 106 6.04 3.91 9.71
CA LYS A 106 7.37 3.31 9.55
C LYS A 106 8.24 3.69 10.75
N PRO A 107 9.20 2.85 11.10
CA PRO A 107 9.43 1.51 10.59
C PRO A 107 8.44 0.53 11.20
N ILE A 108 8.02 -0.46 10.42
CA ILE A 108 7.12 -1.49 10.93
C ILE A 108 7.88 -2.80 11.08
N ALA A 109 7.69 -3.49 12.20
CA ALA A 109 8.30 -4.78 12.39
C ALA A 109 7.71 -5.79 11.40
N PRO A 110 8.53 -6.72 10.85
CA PRO A 110 8.02 -7.70 9.89
C PRO A 110 6.80 -8.47 10.39
N LYS A 111 6.81 -8.84 11.65
CA LYS A 111 5.74 -9.56 12.30
C LYS A 111 4.43 -8.76 12.25
N ASP A 112 4.50 -7.46 12.52
CA ASP A 112 3.32 -6.60 12.52
C ASP A 112 2.80 -6.37 11.11
N LEU A 113 3.70 -6.22 10.15
CA LEU A 113 3.31 -6.09 8.75
C LEU A 113 2.56 -7.33 8.27
N VAL A 114 3.11 -8.51 8.55
CA VAL A 114 2.49 -9.78 8.17
C VAL A 114 1.11 -9.91 8.79
N ALA A 115 0.97 -9.52 10.07
CA ALA A 115 -0.32 -9.58 10.74
C ALA A 115 -1.36 -8.71 10.04
N LYS A 116 -0.97 -7.50 9.64
CA LYS A 116 -1.88 -6.60 8.93
C LYS A 116 -2.25 -7.11 7.54
N VAL A 117 -1.29 -7.65 6.82
CA VAL A 117 -1.54 -8.23 5.50
C VAL A 117 -2.52 -9.40 5.62
N LYS A 118 -2.30 -10.28 6.58
CA LYS A 118 -3.19 -11.43 6.80
C LYS A 118 -4.59 -10.99 7.16
N LYS A 119 -4.72 -9.89 7.90
CA LYS A 119 -6.02 -9.35 8.27
C LYS A 119 -6.89 -9.05 7.05
N PHE A 120 -6.29 -8.49 6.00
CA PHE A 120 -7.01 -8.12 4.79
C PHE A 120 -7.11 -9.24 3.76
N LEU A 121 -6.22 -10.21 3.81
CA LEU A 121 -6.18 -11.30 2.83
C LEU A 121 -6.68 -12.62 3.38
N ARG A 122 -7.21 -12.62 4.58
CA ARG A 122 -7.75 -13.82 5.19
C ARG A 122 -8.95 -14.34 4.39
N LYS A 123 -8.94 -15.60 4.14
CA LYS A 123 -10.04 -16.28 3.48
C LYS A 123 -10.83 -17.08 4.49
#